data_73f88a2ce685b4f8594196dfd01e1e4c
#
_entry.id   73f88a2ce685b4f8594196dfd01e1e4c
#
_cell.length_a   1.000
_cell.length_b   1.000
_cell.length_c   1.000
_cell.angle_alpha   90.00
_cell.angle_beta   90.00
_cell.angle_gamma   90.00
#
_symmetry.space_group_name_H-M   'P 1'
#
loop_
_entity.id
_entity.type
_entity.pdbx_description
1 polymer ?
#
loop_
_entity_poly.entity_id
_entity_poly.type
_entity_poly.pdbx_seq_one_letter_code
_entity_poly.pdbx_strand_id
1 'polypeptide(L)'
;VGRANLFLLDCDIDGNDPEDRELTSRLYGGDTRTRIRQEMVLGIGGVKAIRALGIVPGVYHLNEGHSAFATLEAVRGRMERDGYSFDESVSHVARQTVFTTHTPVPAGHDRFDSGLIEEHLGPTRDVLGISHDHLMSFGRVETHNNDEPFCMTVLGLKLSRRANAVSALHGHVSRRMWSGLWPSRVEEEVPVGHITNGVHVQSWLSWQMLQLYDRMFPVGWIGRMGEPDVWQKIYDVDPGELWETHNALKNLLLQFVRRRVTRQCNRREENTDSIEAARTVLDPNVLTIGFARRFATYKRAALFLSQIDRLHDLVTDSNRPIQIIFAGKAHPADDPGKALIQKIANLRHDAKVAGRIVFIEDYDINVCRHLIQGVDVWLNNPRRPLEASGTSGQKVVLNGGLNLSLIHI
;
A
#
# COMPACT_ATOMS: atom_id res chain seq x y z
N VAL A 1 -13.16 12.88 4.60
CA VAL A 1 -13.53 11.60 3.98
C VAL A 1 -14.52 10.92 4.93
N GLY A 2 -15.73 10.70 4.48
CA GLY A 2 -16.80 10.24 5.35
C GLY A 2 -17.03 11.20 6.52
N ARG A 3 -16.85 10.74 7.75
CA ARG A 3 -16.97 11.54 8.97
C ARG A 3 -15.63 12.06 9.48
N ALA A 4 -14.51 11.66 8.86
CA ALA A 4 -13.17 12.07 9.27
C ALA A 4 -12.67 13.23 8.38
N ASN A 5 -12.08 14.23 9.01
CA ASN A 5 -11.38 15.29 8.28
C ASN A 5 -10.07 14.73 7.73
N LEU A 6 -9.75 15.07 6.49
CA LEU A 6 -8.47 14.79 5.85
C LEU A 6 -7.80 16.14 5.56
N PHE A 7 -6.64 16.36 6.15
CA PHE A 7 -5.81 17.51 5.89
C PHE A 7 -4.63 17.09 5.02
N LEU A 8 -4.44 17.76 3.89
CA LEU A 8 -3.32 17.56 3.00
C LEU A 8 -2.34 18.71 3.17
N LEU A 9 -1.07 18.36 3.36
CA LEU A 9 0.00 19.34 3.42
C LEU A 9 0.56 19.51 2.01
N ASP A 10 0.58 20.74 1.54
CA ASP A 10 1.10 21.08 0.21
C ASP A 10 2.25 22.08 0.34
N CYS A 11 3.35 21.81 -0.35
CA CYS A 11 4.52 22.67 -0.40
C CYS A 11 4.48 23.65 -1.60
N ASP A 12 3.54 23.50 -2.53
CA ASP A 12 3.42 24.41 -3.68
C ASP A 12 2.75 25.74 -3.29
N ILE A 13 3.50 26.56 -2.57
CA ILE A 13 3.09 27.91 -2.15
C ILE A 13 4.13 28.93 -2.60
N ASP A 14 3.69 30.19 -2.86
CA ASP A 14 4.54 31.25 -3.42
C ASP A 14 5.72 31.67 -2.54
N GLY A 15 5.67 31.37 -1.23
CA GLY A 15 6.75 31.66 -0.30
C GLY A 15 7.91 30.66 -0.29
N ASN A 16 7.77 29.53 -0.99
CA ASN A 16 8.78 28.48 -1.06
C ASN A 16 9.63 28.60 -2.33
N ASP A 17 10.90 28.18 -2.21
CA ASP A 17 11.77 28.03 -3.37
C ASP A 17 11.21 27.01 -4.36
N PRO A 18 11.48 27.14 -5.69
CA PRO A 18 10.93 26.24 -6.71
C PRO A 18 11.17 24.77 -6.44
N GLU A 19 12.35 24.40 -5.91
CA GLU A 19 12.69 23.01 -5.54
C GLU A 19 11.83 22.50 -4.39
N ASP A 20 11.52 23.35 -3.42
CA ASP A 20 10.71 22.98 -2.25
C ASP A 20 9.22 22.84 -2.62
N ARG A 21 8.75 23.61 -3.60
CA ARG A 21 7.37 23.53 -4.11
C ARG A 21 7.05 22.16 -4.71
N GLU A 22 8.04 21.48 -5.30
CA GLU A 22 7.88 20.14 -5.88
C GLU A 22 7.89 19.01 -4.83
N LEU A 23 8.21 19.29 -3.57
CA LEU A 23 8.47 18.28 -2.54
C LEU A 23 7.28 17.34 -2.30
N THR A 24 6.05 17.85 -2.39
CA THR A 24 4.82 17.07 -2.20
C THR A 24 4.16 16.61 -3.50
N SER A 25 4.74 16.91 -4.66
CA SER A 25 4.15 16.62 -5.98
C SER A 25 4.11 15.11 -6.31
N ARG A 26 5.06 14.33 -5.78
CA ARG A 26 5.20 12.89 -6.11
C ARG A 26 5.49 12.05 -4.88
N LEU A 27 4.72 10.97 -4.76
CA LEU A 27 5.00 9.92 -3.78
C LEU A 27 6.20 9.07 -4.23
N TYR A 28 7.16 8.82 -3.33
CA TYR A 28 8.40 8.06 -3.60
C TYR A 28 9.28 8.65 -4.72
N GLY A 29 9.22 9.95 -4.91
CA GLY A 29 10.14 10.66 -5.82
C GLY A 29 11.42 11.10 -5.10
N GLY A 30 12.50 11.31 -5.88
CA GLY A 30 13.73 11.88 -5.40
C GLY A 30 14.69 10.92 -4.69
N ASP A 31 15.70 11.51 -4.08
CA ASP A 31 16.76 10.85 -3.32
C ASP A 31 16.46 10.80 -1.81
N THR A 32 17.42 10.37 -1.02
CA THR A 32 17.30 10.28 0.44
C THR A 32 17.09 11.65 1.08
N ARG A 33 17.67 12.73 0.50
CA ARG A 33 17.47 14.11 0.95
C ARG A 33 16.02 14.59 0.73
N THR A 34 15.46 14.30 -0.42
CA THR A 34 14.04 14.56 -0.72
C THR A 34 13.16 13.78 0.27
N ARG A 35 13.54 12.54 0.55
CA ARG A 35 12.76 11.66 1.43
C ARG A 35 12.69 12.19 2.87
N ILE A 36 13.81 12.56 3.48
CA ILE A 36 13.80 13.10 4.85
C ILE A 36 12.96 14.37 4.93
N ARG A 37 13.05 15.25 3.92
CA ARG A 37 12.24 16.49 3.85
C ARG A 37 10.74 16.22 3.76
N GLN A 38 10.32 15.23 2.94
CA GLN A 38 8.93 14.80 2.88
C GLN A 38 8.44 14.29 4.25
N GLU A 39 9.26 13.53 4.96
CA GLU A 39 8.92 13.01 6.28
C GLU A 39 8.90 14.10 7.38
N MET A 40 9.72 15.13 7.24
CA MET A 40 9.64 16.33 8.08
C MET A 40 8.34 17.10 7.84
N VAL A 41 7.94 17.30 6.59
CA VAL A 41 6.66 17.94 6.26
C VAL A 41 5.50 17.15 6.85
N LEU A 42 5.49 15.83 6.68
CA LEU A 42 4.43 14.98 7.20
C LEU A 42 4.43 14.94 8.74
N GLY A 43 5.58 14.69 9.36
CA GLY A 43 5.68 14.50 10.81
C GLY A 43 5.65 15.83 11.56
N ILE A 44 6.66 16.66 11.38
CA ILE A 44 6.79 17.95 12.08
C ILE A 44 5.71 18.92 11.61
N GLY A 45 5.58 19.09 10.29
CA GLY A 45 4.56 19.94 9.67
C GLY A 45 3.15 19.54 10.05
N GLY A 46 2.86 18.22 10.03
CA GLY A 46 1.56 17.67 10.41
C GLY A 46 1.16 18.03 11.84
N VAL A 47 2.05 17.86 12.82
CA VAL A 47 1.75 18.23 14.22
C VAL A 47 1.57 19.75 14.38
N LYS A 48 2.39 20.56 13.70
CA LYS A 48 2.21 22.02 13.69
C LYS A 48 0.87 22.41 13.08
N ALA A 49 0.47 21.79 11.97
CA ALA A 49 -0.79 22.08 11.29
C ALA A 49 -2.01 21.76 12.17
N ILE A 50 -2.08 20.56 12.76
CA ILE A 50 -3.21 20.20 13.63
C ILE A 50 -3.30 21.11 14.87
N ARG A 51 -2.15 21.54 15.39
CA ARG A 51 -2.11 22.51 16.49
C ARG A 51 -2.62 23.89 16.05
N ALA A 52 -2.20 24.39 14.90
CA ALA A 52 -2.69 25.65 14.31
C ALA A 52 -4.21 25.64 14.06
N LEU A 53 -4.77 24.46 13.77
CA LEU A 53 -6.21 24.23 13.65
C LEU A 53 -6.94 24.09 14.99
N GLY A 54 -6.26 24.25 16.12
CA GLY A 54 -6.85 24.08 17.45
C GLY A 54 -7.20 22.64 17.83
N ILE A 55 -6.69 21.66 17.09
CA ILE A 55 -6.95 20.24 17.36
C ILE A 55 -5.97 19.74 18.42
N VAL A 56 -6.51 19.16 19.49
CA VAL A 56 -5.73 18.51 20.54
C VAL A 56 -5.91 17.00 20.43
N PRO A 57 -4.93 16.25 19.89
CA PRO A 57 -5.06 14.81 19.72
C PRO A 57 -5.09 14.08 21.07
N GLY A 58 -6.03 13.17 21.24
CA GLY A 58 -6.01 12.22 22.35
C GLY A 58 -4.97 11.12 22.13
N VAL A 59 -4.77 10.74 20.85
CA VAL A 59 -3.78 9.73 20.41
C VAL A 59 -3.15 10.16 19.09
N TYR A 60 -1.85 9.99 18.96
CA TYR A 60 -1.13 10.00 17.69
C TYR A 60 -1.03 8.58 17.18
N HIS A 61 -1.61 8.31 16.01
CA HIS A 61 -1.45 7.03 15.35
C HIS A 61 -0.49 7.16 14.17
N LEU A 62 0.71 6.63 14.32
CA LEU A 62 1.72 6.63 13.27
C LEU A 62 1.48 5.45 12.33
N ASN A 63 1.23 5.76 11.07
CA ASN A 63 1.06 4.77 10.02
C ASN A 63 2.38 4.62 9.24
N GLU A 64 3.23 3.67 9.65
CA GLU A 64 4.60 3.44 9.23
C GLU A 64 5.60 4.50 9.76
N GLY A 65 6.89 4.30 9.50
CA GLY A 65 7.98 5.18 9.93
C GLY A 65 7.90 6.60 9.37
N HIS A 66 7.32 6.77 8.20
CA HIS A 66 7.24 8.05 7.46
C HIS A 66 6.75 9.24 8.28
N SER A 67 5.94 9.02 9.30
CA SER A 67 5.39 10.06 10.17
C SER A 67 6.07 10.14 11.54
N ALA A 68 7.12 9.36 11.79
CA ALA A 68 7.69 9.23 13.14
C ALA A 68 8.27 10.54 13.70
N PHE A 69 8.73 11.48 12.86
CA PHE A 69 9.13 12.81 13.31
C PHE A 69 8.01 13.61 14.01
N ALA A 70 6.74 13.19 13.84
CA ALA A 70 5.63 13.76 14.60
C ALA A 70 5.83 13.65 16.12
N THR A 71 6.50 12.59 16.57
CA THR A 71 6.78 12.38 17.99
C THR A 71 7.73 13.44 18.54
N LEU A 72 8.76 13.83 17.79
CA LEU A 72 9.71 14.88 18.19
C LEU A 72 9.03 16.25 18.30
N GLU A 73 8.19 16.60 17.33
CA GLU A 73 7.43 17.86 17.39
C GLU A 73 6.37 17.84 18.49
N ALA A 74 5.75 16.70 18.75
CA ALA A 74 4.82 16.55 19.89
C ALA A 74 5.54 16.73 21.23
N VAL A 75 6.78 16.19 21.37
CA VAL A 75 7.65 16.39 22.54
C VAL A 75 7.96 17.89 22.70
N ARG A 76 8.47 18.54 21.64
CA ARG A 76 8.73 19.99 21.66
C ARG A 76 7.52 20.79 22.12
N GLY A 77 6.36 20.45 21.58
CA GLY A 77 5.12 21.14 21.94
C GLY A 77 4.67 20.93 23.38
N ARG A 78 5.02 19.80 24.00
CA ARG A 78 4.78 19.54 25.41
C ARG A 78 5.72 20.36 26.30
N MET A 79 7.01 20.39 25.95
CA MET A 79 7.98 21.22 26.65
C MET A 79 7.56 22.70 26.68
N GLU A 80 7.14 23.21 25.50
CA GLU A 80 6.75 24.61 25.33
C GLU A 80 5.46 24.97 26.09
N ARG A 81 4.42 24.12 25.99
CA ARG A 81 3.11 24.41 26.54
C ARG A 81 2.97 24.08 28.00
N ASP A 82 3.52 22.94 28.42
CA ASP A 82 3.27 22.33 29.73
C ASP A 82 4.47 22.57 30.67
N GLY A 83 5.61 23.10 30.17
CA GLY A 83 6.82 23.36 30.93
C GLY A 83 7.55 22.09 31.40
N TYR A 84 7.27 20.96 30.78
CA TYR A 84 7.92 19.69 31.13
C TYR A 84 9.36 19.64 30.62
N SER A 85 10.20 18.89 31.33
CA SER A 85 11.52 18.49 30.79
C SER A 85 11.39 17.64 29.52
N PHE A 86 12.50 17.46 28.82
CA PHE A 86 12.53 16.59 27.64
C PHE A 86 12.06 15.18 27.97
N ASP A 87 12.61 14.55 29.01
CA ASP A 87 12.31 13.14 29.38
C ASP A 87 10.85 12.96 29.82
N GLU A 88 10.30 13.92 30.57
CA GLU A 88 8.87 13.90 30.92
C GLU A 88 8.01 14.02 29.67
N SER A 89 8.36 14.92 28.76
CA SER A 89 7.64 15.12 27.49
C SER A 89 7.69 13.88 26.60
N VAL A 90 8.86 13.23 26.50
CA VAL A 90 9.02 11.93 25.79
C VAL A 90 8.08 10.88 26.41
N SER A 91 8.08 10.75 27.74
CA SER A 91 7.23 9.79 28.43
C SER A 91 5.74 10.04 28.18
N HIS A 92 5.31 11.30 28.17
CA HIS A 92 3.93 11.70 27.89
C HIS A 92 3.54 11.41 26.43
N VAL A 93 4.39 11.79 25.47
CA VAL A 93 4.14 11.56 24.03
C VAL A 93 4.09 10.06 23.73
N ALA A 94 5.02 9.28 24.27
CA ALA A 94 5.03 7.83 24.06
C ALA A 94 3.74 7.16 24.54
N ARG A 95 3.16 7.60 25.66
CA ARG A 95 1.88 7.08 26.18
C ARG A 95 0.69 7.40 25.26
N GLN A 96 0.77 8.47 24.48
CA GLN A 96 -0.27 8.92 23.56
C GLN A 96 -0.02 8.46 22.13
N THR A 97 1.05 7.73 21.85
CA THR A 97 1.41 7.30 20.51
C THR A 97 1.19 5.80 20.35
N VAL A 98 0.63 5.41 19.20
CA VAL A 98 0.56 4.04 18.70
C VAL A 98 1.19 3.95 17.32
N PHE A 99 1.85 2.86 17.01
CA PHE A 99 2.59 2.66 15.77
C PHE A 99 2.09 1.43 15.02
N THR A 100 1.84 1.56 13.73
CA THR A 100 1.51 0.44 12.86
C THR A 100 2.55 0.31 11.77
N THR A 101 3.26 -0.83 11.73
CA THR A 101 4.19 -1.16 10.64
C THR A 101 3.50 -1.93 9.53
N HIS A 102 3.82 -1.59 8.29
CA HIS A 102 3.29 -2.21 7.07
C HIS A 102 4.38 -2.92 6.25
N THR A 103 5.64 -2.80 6.64
CA THR A 103 6.80 -3.21 5.85
C THR A 103 7.45 -4.48 6.43
N PRO A 104 7.39 -5.62 5.70
CA PRO A 104 7.92 -6.90 6.18
C PRO A 104 9.38 -7.15 5.78
N VAL A 105 10.08 -6.15 5.21
CA VAL A 105 11.45 -6.29 4.70
C VAL A 105 12.34 -5.16 5.20
N PRO A 106 13.59 -5.44 5.65
CA PRO A 106 14.49 -4.43 6.20
C PRO A 106 14.77 -3.25 5.26
N ALA A 107 14.90 -3.52 3.96
CA ALA A 107 15.21 -2.51 2.94
C ALA A 107 14.05 -1.52 2.66
N GLY A 108 12.87 -1.77 3.22
CA GLY A 108 11.70 -0.88 3.04
C GLY A 108 11.51 0.13 4.18
N HIS A 109 12.42 0.15 5.17
CA HIS A 109 12.40 1.11 6.26
C HIS A 109 13.38 2.25 5.98
N ASP A 110 12.89 3.48 6.03
CA ASP A 110 13.71 4.66 5.76
C ASP A 110 14.80 4.81 6.83
N ARG A 111 16.03 5.02 6.35
CA ARG A 111 17.24 5.18 7.16
C ARG A 111 18.02 6.38 6.65
N PHE A 112 18.49 7.21 7.58
CA PHE A 112 19.22 8.43 7.30
C PHE A 112 20.56 8.40 8.00
N ASP A 113 21.63 8.82 7.31
CA ASP A 113 22.94 8.94 7.92
C ASP A 113 22.97 10.08 8.95
N SER A 114 23.98 10.04 9.82
CA SER A 114 24.14 11.00 10.91
C SER A 114 24.28 12.44 10.42
N GLY A 115 24.96 12.66 9.29
CA GLY A 115 25.16 13.98 8.69
C GLY A 115 23.85 14.57 8.18
N LEU A 116 23.01 13.77 7.54
CA LEU A 116 21.71 14.20 7.03
C LEU A 116 20.73 14.53 8.18
N ILE A 117 20.75 13.76 9.26
CA ILE A 117 20.00 14.08 10.47
C ILE A 117 20.46 15.38 11.09
N GLU A 118 21.77 15.62 11.20
CA GLU A 118 22.31 16.86 11.74
C GLU A 118 21.90 18.07 10.89
N GLU A 119 22.02 17.95 9.58
CA GLU A 119 21.66 19.02 8.65
C GLU A 119 20.17 19.42 8.77
N HIS A 120 19.26 18.45 8.86
CA HIS A 120 17.83 18.71 8.77
C HIS A 120 17.14 18.84 10.13
N LEU A 121 17.60 18.14 11.15
CA LEU A 121 17.02 18.14 12.49
C LEU A 121 17.85 18.86 13.54
N GLY A 122 19.03 19.39 13.19
CA GLY A 122 19.86 20.19 14.09
C GLY A 122 19.09 21.30 14.81
N PRO A 123 18.35 22.15 14.09
CA PRO A 123 17.52 23.18 14.72
C PRO A 123 16.46 22.63 15.68
N THR A 124 15.85 21.49 15.33
CA THR A 124 14.86 20.80 16.21
C THR A 124 15.54 20.26 17.46
N ARG A 125 16.69 19.61 17.32
CA ARG A 125 17.53 19.11 18.41
C ARG A 125 17.90 20.22 19.39
N ASP A 126 18.33 21.39 18.89
CA ASP A 126 18.73 22.54 19.72
C ASP A 126 17.56 23.05 20.58
N VAL A 127 16.36 23.13 19.99
CA VAL A 127 15.14 23.50 20.74
C VAL A 127 14.75 22.44 21.76
N LEU A 128 15.00 21.16 21.49
CA LEU A 128 14.77 20.06 22.44
C LEU A 128 15.83 20.03 23.56
N GLY A 129 16.96 20.75 23.41
CA GLY A 129 18.01 20.82 24.41
C GLY A 129 18.79 19.52 24.59
N ILE A 130 18.91 18.70 23.55
CA ILE A 130 19.58 17.41 23.60
C ILE A 130 20.83 17.38 22.71
N SER A 131 21.76 16.46 22.97
CA SER A 131 22.92 16.25 22.11
C SER A 131 22.57 15.55 20.80
N HIS A 132 23.43 15.65 19.81
CA HIS A 132 23.29 14.92 18.54
C HIS A 132 23.21 13.40 18.78
N ASP A 133 24.10 12.85 19.62
CA ASP A 133 24.10 11.41 19.93
C ASP A 133 22.80 10.98 20.63
N HIS A 134 22.25 11.83 21.48
CA HIS A 134 20.97 11.56 22.13
C HIS A 134 19.83 11.54 21.09
N LEU A 135 19.80 12.47 20.13
CA LEU A 135 18.85 12.43 19.02
C LEU A 135 19.00 11.15 18.21
N MET A 136 20.23 10.83 17.79
CA MET A 136 20.53 9.61 17.01
C MET A 136 20.12 8.34 17.73
N SER A 137 20.24 8.30 19.05
CA SER A 137 19.88 7.15 19.88
C SER A 137 18.41 6.72 19.73
N PHE A 138 17.49 7.64 19.39
CA PHE A 138 16.09 7.31 19.14
C PHE A 138 15.87 6.53 17.85
N GLY A 139 16.76 6.69 16.86
CA GLY A 139 16.68 5.99 15.57
C GLY A 139 17.56 4.74 15.46
N ARG A 140 18.36 4.41 16.47
CA ARG A 140 19.29 3.27 16.47
C ARG A 140 18.77 2.11 17.28
N VAL A 141 18.92 0.88 16.79
CA VAL A 141 18.65 -0.34 17.57
C VAL A 141 19.68 -0.46 18.69
N GLU A 142 20.96 -0.37 18.34
CA GLU A 142 22.09 -0.31 19.28
C GLU A 142 22.40 1.16 19.59
N THR A 143 21.88 1.66 20.69
CA THR A 143 21.89 3.10 21.06
C THR A 143 23.27 3.75 20.97
N HIS A 144 24.35 3.01 21.26
CA HIS A 144 25.74 3.52 21.28
C HIS A 144 26.53 3.18 20.02
N ASN A 145 25.92 2.55 19.02
CA ASN A 145 26.58 2.23 17.75
C ASN A 145 26.53 3.45 16.83
N ASN A 146 27.65 4.17 16.73
CA ASN A 146 27.73 5.39 15.93
C ASN A 146 27.71 5.14 14.41
N ASP A 147 27.95 3.91 13.98
CA ASP A 147 27.89 3.53 12.56
C ASP A 147 26.46 3.17 12.12
N GLU A 148 25.53 2.97 13.09
CA GLU A 148 24.14 2.66 12.76
C GLU A 148 23.39 3.93 12.30
N PRO A 149 22.79 3.94 11.11
CA PRO A 149 22.01 5.07 10.63
C PRO A 149 20.71 5.23 11.43
N PHE A 150 20.16 6.42 11.42
CA PHE A 150 18.87 6.74 12.05
C PHE A 150 17.72 6.08 11.28
N CYS A 151 17.00 5.15 11.91
CA CYS A 151 15.87 4.44 11.34
C CYS A 151 14.54 5.02 11.83
N MET A 152 13.69 5.45 10.92
CA MET A 152 12.39 6.04 11.23
C MET A 152 11.44 5.07 11.95
N THR A 153 11.49 3.79 11.61
CA THR A 153 10.69 2.76 12.29
C THR A 153 11.14 2.55 13.73
N VAL A 154 12.45 2.63 13.98
CA VAL A 154 13.00 2.54 15.34
C VAL A 154 12.52 3.71 16.20
N LEU A 155 12.56 4.94 15.66
CA LEU A 155 11.98 6.11 16.33
C LEU A 155 10.49 5.87 16.67
N GLY A 156 9.71 5.42 15.70
CA GLY A 156 8.29 5.12 15.89
C GLY A 156 8.04 4.07 16.97
N LEU A 157 8.83 2.98 16.98
CA LEU A 157 8.73 1.92 17.99
C LEU A 157 9.13 2.37 19.38
N LYS A 158 10.22 3.15 19.52
CA LYS A 158 10.72 3.67 20.81
C LYS A 158 9.76 4.68 21.44
N LEU A 159 9.10 5.50 20.62
CA LEU A 159 8.22 6.57 21.09
C LEU A 159 6.72 6.21 20.98
N SER A 160 6.40 4.92 21.01
CA SER A 160 5.01 4.45 21.02
C SER A 160 4.72 3.51 22.17
N ARG A 161 3.54 3.70 22.80
CA ARG A 161 3.06 2.80 23.84
C ARG A 161 2.71 1.42 23.35
N ARG A 162 2.21 1.34 22.12
CA ARG A 162 1.75 0.12 21.46
C ARG A 162 2.22 0.13 20.02
N ALA A 163 2.64 -1.04 19.56
CA ALA A 163 2.95 -1.27 18.16
C ALA A 163 2.21 -2.50 17.64
N ASN A 164 1.77 -2.44 16.38
CA ASN A 164 1.18 -3.59 15.72
C ASN A 164 1.63 -3.70 14.26
N ALA A 165 1.69 -4.92 13.80
CA ALA A 165 1.78 -5.31 12.40
C ALA A 165 0.37 -5.52 11.82
N VAL A 166 0.27 -5.72 10.52
CA VAL A 166 -0.99 -5.71 9.76
C VAL A 166 -1.52 -7.09 9.37
N SER A 167 -0.94 -8.15 9.92
CA SER A 167 -1.44 -9.54 9.89
C SER A 167 -0.72 -10.38 10.94
N ALA A 168 -1.23 -11.56 11.26
CA ALA A 168 -0.58 -12.48 12.19
C ALA A 168 0.84 -12.85 11.74
N LEU A 169 1.00 -13.24 10.46
CA LEU A 169 2.30 -13.55 9.87
C LEU A 169 3.25 -12.35 9.94
N HIS A 170 2.77 -11.15 9.59
CA HIS A 170 3.58 -9.94 9.69
C HIS A 170 3.96 -9.60 11.13
N GLY A 171 3.13 -9.95 12.10
CA GLY A 171 3.45 -9.85 13.53
C GLY A 171 4.69 -10.66 13.91
N HIS A 172 4.77 -11.91 13.47
CA HIS A 172 5.98 -12.74 13.66
C HIS A 172 7.22 -12.14 12.97
N VAL A 173 7.08 -11.72 11.70
CA VAL A 173 8.18 -11.09 10.96
C VAL A 173 8.67 -9.84 11.66
N SER A 174 7.76 -8.98 12.12
CA SER A 174 8.11 -7.71 12.78
C SER A 174 8.77 -7.94 14.14
N ARG A 175 8.28 -8.90 14.95
CA ARG A 175 8.92 -9.24 16.23
C ARG A 175 10.35 -9.70 16.01
N ARG A 176 10.57 -10.61 15.07
CA ARG A 176 11.93 -11.08 14.72
C ARG A 176 12.83 -9.95 14.22
N MET A 177 12.31 -9.10 13.33
CA MET A 177 13.06 -7.99 12.73
C MET A 177 13.52 -6.97 13.76
N TRP A 178 12.69 -6.70 14.76
CA TRP A 178 12.92 -5.66 15.76
C TRP A 178 13.27 -6.19 17.14
N SER A 179 13.56 -7.50 17.28
CA SER A 179 13.94 -8.12 18.56
C SER A 179 15.14 -7.44 19.24
N GLY A 180 16.08 -6.90 18.46
CA GLY A 180 17.23 -6.16 18.99
C GLY A 180 16.87 -4.92 19.83
N LEU A 181 15.67 -4.36 19.70
CA LEU A 181 15.18 -3.28 20.57
C LEU A 181 14.81 -3.77 21.98
N TRP A 182 14.61 -5.07 22.15
CA TRP A 182 14.25 -5.71 23.43
C TRP A 182 15.11 -6.95 23.68
N PRO A 183 16.45 -6.78 23.87
CA PRO A 183 17.40 -7.90 23.92
C PRO A 183 17.18 -8.86 25.09
N SER A 184 16.45 -8.44 26.11
CA SER A 184 16.09 -9.28 27.27
C SER A 184 14.81 -10.10 27.07
N ARG A 185 14.14 -10.00 25.89
CA ARG A 185 12.89 -10.71 25.61
C ARG A 185 13.09 -11.75 24.53
N VAL A 186 12.38 -12.86 24.64
CA VAL A 186 12.23 -13.83 23.54
C VAL A 186 11.32 -13.24 22.46
N GLU A 187 11.38 -13.78 21.23
CA GLU A 187 10.66 -13.22 20.05
C GLU A 187 9.18 -13.04 20.34
N GLU A 188 8.53 -13.97 21.02
CA GLU A 188 7.11 -13.97 21.32
C GLU A 188 6.69 -12.82 22.26
N GLU A 189 7.60 -12.36 23.09
CA GLU A 189 7.38 -11.30 24.07
C GLU A 189 7.72 -9.90 23.55
N VAL A 190 8.31 -9.79 22.35
CA VAL A 190 8.55 -8.49 21.71
C VAL A 190 7.21 -7.78 21.56
N PRO A 191 7.05 -6.51 22.04
CA PRO A 191 5.75 -5.88 22.18
C PRO A 191 5.18 -5.33 20.86
N VAL A 192 5.22 -6.16 19.83
CA VAL A 192 4.60 -5.90 18.52
C VAL A 192 3.47 -6.91 18.31
N GLY A 193 2.25 -6.45 18.50
CA GLY A 193 1.04 -7.23 18.24
C GLY A 193 0.71 -7.31 16.74
N HIS A 194 -0.51 -7.72 16.42
CA HIS A 194 -1.05 -7.59 15.06
C HIS A 194 -2.52 -7.23 15.07
N ILE A 195 -2.91 -6.45 14.06
CA ILE A 195 -4.30 -6.18 13.70
C ILE A 195 -4.38 -6.36 12.20
N THR A 196 -5.12 -7.39 11.75
CA THR A 196 -5.20 -7.69 10.32
C THR A 196 -5.89 -6.54 9.58
N ASN A 197 -5.25 -6.04 8.50
CA ASN A 197 -5.81 -4.99 7.67
C ASN A 197 -7.15 -5.43 7.08
N GLY A 198 -8.10 -4.53 7.12
CA GLY A 198 -9.36 -4.61 6.38
C GLY A 198 -9.37 -3.68 5.16
N VAL A 199 -10.54 -3.57 4.56
CA VAL A 199 -10.79 -2.66 3.43
C VAL A 199 -12.05 -1.84 3.69
N HIS A 200 -12.10 -0.63 3.15
CA HIS A 200 -13.30 0.21 3.22
C HIS A 200 -14.33 -0.28 2.19
N VAL A 201 -15.33 -1.02 2.65
CA VAL A 201 -16.28 -1.74 1.79
C VAL A 201 -16.96 -0.80 0.79
N GLN A 202 -17.48 0.35 1.24
CA GLN A 202 -18.20 1.30 0.36
C GLN A 202 -17.33 1.88 -0.76
N SER A 203 -16.00 1.94 -0.61
CA SER A 203 -15.09 2.42 -1.66
C SER A 203 -14.83 1.37 -2.74
N TRP A 204 -14.90 0.09 -2.40
CA TRP A 204 -14.44 -1.00 -3.24
C TRP A 204 -15.55 -1.88 -3.78
N LEU A 205 -16.68 -1.93 -3.07
CA LEU A 205 -17.88 -2.63 -3.53
C LEU A 205 -18.46 -1.92 -4.75
N SER A 206 -18.77 -2.66 -5.78
CA SER A 206 -19.45 -2.15 -6.97
C SER A 206 -20.92 -1.82 -6.66
N TRP A 207 -21.47 -0.91 -7.44
CA TRP A 207 -22.90 -0.57 -7.31
C TRP A 207 -23.81 -1.77 -7.55
N GLN A 208 -23.49 -2.61 -8.52
CA GLN A 208 -24.26 -3.80 -8.88
C GLN A 208 -24.28 -4.83 -7.73
N MET A 209 -23.11 -5.11 -7.14
CA MET A 209 -23.02 -5.99 -5.97
C MET A 209 -23.69 -5.37 -4.73
N LEU A 210 -23.56 -4.07 -4.54
CA LEU A 210 -24.27 -3.39 -3.44
C LEU A 210 -25.78 -3.60 -3.56
N GLN A 211 -26.36 -3.44 -4.75
CA GLN A 211 -27.79 -3.67 -4.97
C GLN A 211 -28.21 -5.13 -4.75
N LEU A 212 -27.36 -6.09 -5.14
CA LEU A 212 -27.60 -7.49 -4.83
C LEU A 212 -27.63 -7.72 -3.32
N TYR A 213 -26.62 -7.23 -2.60
CA TYR A 213 -26.50 -7.37 -1.15
C TYR A 213 -27.62 -6.64 -0.40
N ASP A 214 -28.05 -5.45 -0.85
CA ASP A 214 -29.16 -4.72 -0.23
C ASP A 214 -30.49 -5.47 -0.31
N ARG A 215 -30.69 -6.33 -1.31
CA ARG A 215 -31.88 -7.19 -1.41
C ARG A 215 -31.78 -8.44 -0.54
N MET A 216 -30.56 -8.95 -0.32
CA MET A 216 -30.34 -10.25 0.33
C MET A 216 -29.99 -10.15 1.81
N PHE A 217 -29.29 -9.07 2.20
CA PHE A 217 -28.83 -8.90 3.57
C PHE A 217 -29.85 -8.14 4.43
N PRO A 218 -29.80 -8.29 5.75
CA PRO A 218 -30.68 -7.55 6.65
C PRO A 218 -30.55 -6.03 6.49
N VAL A 219 -31.65 -5.32 6.67
CA VAL A 219 -31.63 -3.84 6.63
C VAL A 219 -30.57 -3.29 7.59
N GLY A 220 -29.75 -2.35 7.11
CA GLY A 220 -28.64 -1.76 7.90
C GLY A 220 -27.41 -2.64 7.98
N TRP A 221 -27.27 -3.66 7.15
CA TRP A 221 -26.13 -4.57 7.13
C TRP A 221 -24.76 -3.87 7.01
N ILE A 222 -24.69 -2.72 6.32
CA ILE A 222 -23.46 -1.91 6.20
C ILE A 222 -22.93 -1.49 7.58
N GLY A 223 -23.82 -1.19 8.54
CA GLY A 223 -23.42 -0.88 9.92
C GLY A 223 -22.99 -2.10 10.73
N ARG A 224 -23.29 -3.30 10.25
CA ARG A 224 -23.07 -4.59 10.91
C ARG A 224 -22.07 -5.50 10.18
N MET A 225 -21.26 -4.95 9.28
CA MET A 225 -20.30 -5.72 8.46
C MET A 225 -19.25 -6.50 9.28
N GLY A 226 -19.05 -6.16 10.54
CA GLY A 226 -18.19 -6.91 11.46
C GLY A 226 -18.83 -8.18 12.03
N GLU A 227 -20.12 -8.39 11.81
CA GLU A 227 -20.89 -9.52 12.34
C GLU A 227 -20.89 -10.67 11.33
N PRO A 228 -20.41 -11.88 11.69
CA PRO A 228 -20.34 -13.01 10.76
C PRO A 228 -21.69 -13.47 10.21
N ASP A 229 -22.78 -13.34 11.00
CA ASP A 229 -24.13 -13.74 10.61
C ASP A 229 -24.68 -12.95 9.43
N VAL A 230 -24.27 -11.69 9.28
CA VAL A 230 -24.61 -10.87 8.10
C VAL A 230 -24.10 -11.54 6.82
N TRP A 231 -22.84 -11.99 6.82
CA TRP A 231 -22.20 -12.58 5.64
C TRP A 231 -22.66 -14.02 5.35
N GLN A 232 -23.20 -14.72 6.32
CA GLN A 232 -23.77 -16.06 6.08
C GLN A 232 -24.95 -16.02 5.12
N LYS A 233 -25.65 -14.91 5.01
CA LYS A 233 -26.71 -14.70 4.02
C LYS A 233 -26.27 -14.80 2.56
N ILE A 234 -24.95 -14.76 2.29
CA ILE A 234 -24.43 -14.98 0.93
C ILE A 234 -24.75 -16.36 0.38
N TYR A 235 -24.93 -17.36 1.26
CA TYR A 235 -25.30 -18.72 0.86
C TYR A 235 -26.78 -18.84 0.39
N ASP A 236 -27.59 -17.85 0.71
CA ASP A 236 -29.00 -17.78 0.28
C ASP A 236 -29.15 -17.07 -1.07
N VAL A 237 -28.09 -16.51 -1.63
CA VAL A 237 -28.09 -15.80 -2.93
C VAL A 237 -28.28 -16.81 -4.06
N ASP A 238 -29.20 -16.54 -4.99
CA ASP A 238 -29.37 -17.35 -6.20
C ASP A 238 -28.07 -17.32 -7.04
N PRO A 239 -27.47 -18.48 -7.38
CA PRO A 239 -26.22 -18.53 -8.13
C PRO A 239 -26.33 -17.88 -9.51
N GLY A 240 -27.47 -17.94 -10.16
CA GLY A 240 -27.72 -17.31 -11.46
C GLY A 240 -27.68 -15.79 -11.36
N GLU A 241 -28.37 -15.21 -10.36
CA GLU A 241 -28.35 -13.76 -10.10
C GLU A 241 -26.95 -13.27 -9.76
N LEU A 242 -26.19 -14.01 -8.95
CA LEU A 242 -24.80 -13.70 -8.64
C LEU A 242 -23.94 -13.71 -9.90
N TRP A 243 -24.12 -14.75 -10.74
CA TRP A 243 -23.37 -14.90 -11.99
C TRP A 243 -23.69 -13.80 -13.01
N GLU A 244 -24.96 -13.44 -13.18
CA GLU A 244 -25.37 -12.34 -14.06
C GLU A 244 -24.80 -11.00 -13.59
N THR A 245 -24.85 -10.74 -12.27
CA THR A 245 -24.25 -9.54 -11.68
C THR A 245 -22.74 -9.48 -11.94
N HIS A 246 -22.04 -10.60 -11.73
CA HIS A 246 -20.60 -10.68 -11.99
C HIS A 246 -20.27 -10.49 -13.49
N ASN A 247 -21.02 -11.09 -14.38
CA ASN A 247 -20.85 -10.93 -15.83
C ASN A 247 -21.08 -9.47 -16.28
N ALA A 248 -22.02 -8.76 -15.70
CA ALA A 248 -22.20 -7.33 -15.95
C ALA A 248 -20.97 -6.53 -15.56
N LEU A 249 -20.37 -6.83 -14.40
CA LEU A 249 -19.12 -6.18 -13.94
C LEU A 249 -17.93 -6.54 -14.83
N LYS A 250 -17.81 -7.79 -15.25
CA LYS A 250 -16.78 -8.24 -16.19
C LYS A 250 -16.87 -7.51 -17.52
N ASN A 251 -18.07 -7.35 -18.07
CA ASN A 251 -18.27 -6.60 -19.31
C ASN A 251 -17.85 -5.12 -19.17
N LEU A 252 -18.15 -4.48 -18.04
CA LEU A 252 -17.69 -3.12 -17.75
C LEU A 252 -16.15 -3.04 -17.67
N LEU A 253 -15.52 -4.03 -17.03
CA LEU A 253 -14.06 -4.13 -17.00
C LEU A 253 -13.49 -4.26 -18.42
N LEU A 254 -14.00 -5.19 -19.25
CA LEU A 254 -13.48 -5.41 -20.59
C LEU A 254 -13.62 -4.17 -21.48
N GLN A 255 -14.74 -3.47 -21.41
CA GLN A 255 -14.91 -2.18 -22.09
C GLN A 255 -13.91 -1.13 -21.62
N PHE A 256 -13.66 -1.06 -20.31
CA PHE A 256 -12.65 -0.16 -19.76
C PHE A 256 -11.24 -0.51 -20.28
N VAL A 257 -10.87 -1.80 -20.25
CA VAL A 257 -9.57 -2.28 -20.73
C VAL A 257 -9.38 -1.95 -22.22
N ARG A 258 -10.36 -2.25 -23.06
CA ARG A 258 -10.33 -1.95 -24.51
C ARG A 258 -10.08 -0.45 -24.76
N ARG A 259 -10.80 0.43 -24.07
CA ARG A 259 -10.56 1.88 -24.18
C ARG A 259 -9.15 2.29 -23.75
N ARG A 260 -8.64 1.70 -22.66
CA ARG A 260 -7.27 2.00 -22.16
C ARG A 260 -6.21 1.51 -23.15
N VAL A 261 -6.31 0.27 -23.63
CA VAL A 261 -5.35 -0.30 -24.60
C VAL A 261 -5.38 0.46 -25.91
N THR A 262 -6.56 0.83 -26.43
CA THR A 262 -6.67 1.68 -27.64
C THR A 262 -5.95 3.02 -27.44
N ARG A 263 -6.11 3.68 -26.27
CA ARG A 263 -5.38 4.91 -25.97
C ARG A 263 -3.87 4.69 -25.88
N GLN A 264 -3.42 3.56 -25.35
CA GLN A 264 -2.00 3.21 -25.29
C GLN A 264 -1.41 3.03 -26.69
N CYS A 265 -2.12 2.33 -27.60
CA CYS A 265 -1.72 2.18 -29.00
C CYS A 265 -1.64 3.55 -29.70
N ASN A 266 -2.65 4.41 -29.54
CA ASN A 266 -2.65 5.75 -30.12
C ASN A 266 -1.48 6.61 -29.60
N ARG A 267 -1.18 6.57 -28.30
CA ARG A 267 -0.07 7.34 -27.71
C ARG A 267 1.29 6.87 -28.22
N ARG A 268 1.40 5.60 -28.59
CA ARG A 268 2.63 5.01 -29.17
C ARG A 268 2.68 5.13 -30.69
N GLU A 269 1.70 5.76 -31.29
CA GLU A 269 1.60 5.90 -32.76
C GLU A 269 1.66 4.54 -33.48
N GLU A 270 1.05 3.51 -32.89
CA GLU A 270 0.97 2.18 -33.50
C GLU A 270 0.10 2.19 -34.76
N ASN A 271 0.29 1.23 -35.66
CA ASN A 271 -0.44 1.14 -36.91
C ASN A 271 -1.96 0.91 -36.69
N THR A 272 -2.75 1.14 -37.75
CA THR A 272 -4.20 1.01 -37.72
C THR A 272 -4.67 -0.36 -37.27
N ASP A 273 -4.00 -1.43 -37.74
CA ASP A 273 -4.37 -2.81 -37.41
C ASP A 273 -4.20 -3.09 -35.90
N SER A 274 -3.14 -2.57 -35.26
CA SER A 274 -2.94 -2.66 -33.82
C SER A 274 -4.01 -1.91 -33.05
N ILE A 275 -4.44 -0.73 -33.53
CA ILE A 275 -5.48 0.07 -32.90
C ILE A 275 -6.84 -0.64 -33.02
N GLU A 276 -7.18 -1.21 -34.17
CA GLU A 276 -8.41 -1.99 -34.34
C GLU A 276 -8.40 -3.27 -33.49
N ALA A 277 -7.31 -4.00 -33.48
CA ALA A 277 -7.16 -5.18 -32.60
C ALA A 277 -7.35 -4.83 -31.12
N ALA A 278 -6.86 -3.66 -30.67
CA ALA A 278 -7.01 -3.19 -29.30
C ALA A 278 -8.49 -2.98 -28.87
N ARG A 279 -9.38 -2.73 -29.82
CA ARG A 279 -10.82 -2.55 -29.55
C ARG A 279 -11.56 -3.84 -29.25
N THR A 280 -10.98 -4.98 -29.60
CA THR A 280 -11.59 -6.31 -29.50
C THR A 280 -10.82 -7.27 -28.60
N VAL A 281 -9.74 -6.81 -27.94
CA VAL A 281 -8.98 -7.64 -26.99
C VAL A 281 -9.90 -8.20 -25.90
N LEU A 282 -9.59 -9.40 -25.45
CA LEU A 282 -10.30 -10.13 -24.41
C LEU A 282 -11.74 -10.51 -24.81
N ASP A 283 -12.17 -11.67 -24.35
CA ASP A 283 -13.50 -12.22 -24.60
C ASP A 283 -14.30 -12.30 -23.29
N PRO A 284 -15.55 -11.82 -23.23
CA PRO A 284 -16.35 -11.87 -22.00
C PRO A 284 -16.67 -13.31 -21.54
N ASN A 285 -16.64 -14.29 -22.42
CA ASN A 285 -16.92 -15.69 -22.09
C ASN A 285 -15.67 -16.47 -21.62
N VAL A 286 -14.50 -15.85 -21.63
CA VAL A 286 -13.22 -16.50 -21.26
C VAL A 286 -12.85 -16.15 -19.82
N LEU A 287 -12.40 -17.16 -19.05
CA LEU A 287 -11.94 -16.96 -17.68
C LEU A 287 -10.87 -15.87 -17.60
N THR A 288 -11.14 -14.82 -16.85
CA THR A 288 -10.30 -13.62 -16.78
C THR A 288 -9.53 -13.57 -15.45
N ILE A 289 -8.21 -13.67 -15.55
CA ILE A 289 -7.31 -13.57 -14.40
C ILE A 289 -6.75 -12.14 -14.32
N GLY A 290 -6.86 -11.51 -13.15
CA GLY A 290 -6.27 -10.20 -12.86
C GLY A 290 -5.00 -10.31 -12.03
N PHE A 291 -3.98 -9.55 -12.41
CA PHE A 291 -2.78 -9.34 -11.61
C PHE A 291 -2.42 -7.86 -11.65
N ALA A 292 -2.62 -7.16 -10.53
CA ALA A 292 -2.25 -5.75 -10.46
C ALA A 292 -1.65 -5.38 -9.10
N ARG A 293 -0.37 -4.98 -9.14
CA ARG A 293 0.39 -4.58 -7.96
C ARG A 293 1.69 -3.89 -8.35
N ARG A 294 2.40 -3.33 -7.33
CA ARG A 294 3.76 -2.86 -7.57
C ARG A 294 4.63 -4.01 -8.09
N PHE A 295 5.34 -3.77 -9.18
CA PHE A 295 6.29 -4.73 -9.74
C PHE A 295 7.58 -4.71 -8.91
N ALA A 296 7.65 -5.62 -7.97
CA ALA A 296 8.85 -5.95 -7.21
C ALA A 296 9.09 -7.46 -7.33
N THR A 297 10.34 -7.89 -7.28
CA THR A 297 10.72 -9.29 -7.55
C THR A 297 9.98 -10.30 -6.68
N TYR A 298 9.77 -9.99 -5.38
CA TYR A 298 9.08 -10.87 -4.45
C TYR A 298 7.57 -11.05 -4.76
N LYS A 299 6.97 -10.13 -5.53
CA LYS A 299 5.56 -10.24 -5.98
C LYS A 299 5.38 -11.29 -7.09
N ARG A 300 6.47 -11.77 -7.68
CA ARG A 300 6.53 -12.87 -8.65
C ARG A 300 5.63 -12.66 -9.88
N ALA A 301 5.53 -11.44 -10.41
CA ALA A 301 4.72 -11.14 -11.60
C ALA A 301 5.11 -11.97 -12.82
N ALA A 302 6.41 -12.29 -12.98
CA ALA A 302 6.93 -13.07 -14.09
C ALA A 302 6.85 -14.60 -13.89
N LEU A 303 6.22 -15.09 -12.82
CA LEU A 303 6.14 -16.53 -12.57
C LEU A 303 5.46 -17.27 -13.73
N PHE A 304 4.45 -16.67 -14.36
CA PHE A 304 3.82 -17.21 -15.57
C PHE A 304 4.79 -17.40 -16.74
N LEU A 305 5.79 -16.51 -16.86
CA LEU A 305 6.75 -16.52 -17.97
C LEU A 305 7.84 -17.58 -17.79
N SER A 306 7.95 -18.16 -16.59
CA SER A 306 8.93 -19.24 -16.36
C SER A 306 8.56 -20.54 -17.07
N GLN A 307 7.30 -20.70 -17.49
CA GLN A 307 6.79 -21.84 -18.25
C GLN A 307 5.93 -21.33 -19.41
N ILE A 308 6.57 -20.66 -20.36
CA ILE A 308 5.88 -19.97 -21.45
C ILE A 308 5.04 -20.92 -22.32
N ASP A 309 5.54 -22.13 -22.59
CA ASP A 309 4.79 -23.12 -23.37
C ASP A 309 3.49 -23.52 -22.68
N ARG A 310 3.53 -23.75 -21.38
CA ARG A 310 2.32 -24.03 -20.59
C ARG A 310 1.36 -22.85 -20.57
N LEU A 311 1.87 -21.63 -20.55
CA LEU A 311 1.04 -20.42 -20.65
C LEU A 311 0.36 -20.37 -22.02
N HIS A 312 1.08 -20.67 -23.11
CA HIS A 312 0.51 -20.78 -24.46
C HIS A 312 -0.62 -21.80 -24.50
N ASP A 313 -0.41 -23.01 -23.98
CA ASP A 313 -1.41 -24.07 -23.94
C ASP A 313 -2.69 -23.62 -23.20
N LEU A 314 -2.54 -22.99 -22.03
CA LEU A 314 -3.67 -22.50 -21.22
C LEU A 314 -4.46 -21.39 -21.92
N VAL A 315 -3.77 -20.47 -22.61
CA VAL A 315 -4.40 -19.33 -23.29
C VAL A 315 -5.09 -19.76 -24.58
N THR A 316 -4.56 -20.79 -25.27
CA THR A 316 -5.07 -21.27 -26.54
C THR A 316 -5.96 -22.51 -26.42
N ASP A 317 -6.18 -23.05 -25.24
CA ASP A 317 -7.08 -24.19 -25.00
C ASP A 317 -8.47 -23.90 -25.60
N SER A 318 -8.96 -24.78 -26.48
CA SER A 318 -10.22 -24.58 -27.15
C SER A 318 -11.45 -24.78 -26.27
N ASN A 319 -11.32 -25.52 -25.16
CA ASN A 319 -12.43 -25.88 -24.29
C ASN A 319 -12.49 -24.97 -23.04
N ARG A 320 -11.33 -24.63 -22.49
CA ARG A 320 -11.20 -23.86 -21.25
C ARG A 320 -10.10 -22.80 -21.35
N PRO A 321 -10.19 -21.87 -22.31
CA PRO A 321 -9.19 -20.85 -22.48
C PRO A 321 -9.16 -19.90 -21.27
N ILE A 322 -7.98 -19.33 -21.02
CA ILE A 322 -7.82 -18.25 -20.04
C ILE A 322 -7.34 -16.98 -20.72
N GLN A 323 -7.59 -15.85 -20.08
CA GLN A 323 -7.01 -14.56 -20.46
C GLN A 323 -6.53 -13.83 -19.20
N ILE A 324 -5.52 -12.95 -19.37
CA ILE A 324 -4.85 -12.33 -18.24
C ILE A 324 -4.74 -10.82 -18.44
N ILE A 325 -5.10 -10.07 -17.42
CA ILE A 325 -4.92 -8.62 -17.37
C ILE A 325 -3.87 -8.28 -16.32
N PHE A 326 -2.76 -7.73 -16.79
CA PHE A 326 -1.72 -7.19 -15.93
C PHE A 326 -1.83 -5.68 -15.80
N ALA A 327 -1.56 -5.15 -14.60
CA ALA A 327 -1.39 -3.73 -14.38
C ALA A 327 -0.42 -3.49 -13.21
N GLY A 328 0.18 -2.31 -13.15
CA GLY A 328 1.05 -1.95 -12.04
C GLY A 328 2.15 -1.00 -12.44
N LYS A 329 2.96 -0.62 -11.45
CA LYS A 329 4.12 0.25 -11.60
C LYS A 329 5.32 -0.34 -10.89
N ALA A 330 6.52 -0.09 -11.38
CA ALA A 330 7.77 -0.29 -10.65
C ALA A 330 8.20 1.02 -9.99
N HIS A 331 8.98 0.92 -8.92
CA HIS A 331 9.64 2.11 -8.36
C HIS A 331 10.63 2.68 -9.40
N PRO A 332 10.80 4.00 -9.50
CA PRO A 332 11.72 4.62 -10.47
C PRO A 332 13.17 4.09 -10.41
N ALA A 333 13.63 3.67 -9.24
CA ALA A 333 14.95 3.07 -9.02
C ALA A 333 14.96 1.53 -9.08
N ASP A 334 13.81 0.87 -9.36
CA ASP A 334 13.71 -0.60 -9.42
C ASP A 334 13.82 -1.10 -10.87
N ASP A 335 15.05 -1.20 -11.39
CA ASP A 335 15.30 -1.68 -12.75
C ASP A 335 14.88 -3.15 -12.97
N PRO A 336 15.06 -4.08 -12.01
CA PRO A 336 14.48 -5.41 -12.11
C PRO A 336 12.96 -5.40 -12.28
N GLY A 337 12.25 -4.56 -11.52
CA GLY A 337 10.80 -4.39 -11.63
C GLY A 337 10.37 -3.83 -12.98
N LYS A 338 11.11 -2.85 -13.53
CA LYS A 338 10.89 -2.31 -14.88
C LYS A 338 11.10 -3.39 -15.96
N ALA A 339 12.16 -4.18 -15.84
CA ALA A 339 12.43 -5.28 -16.78
C ALA A 339 11.31 -6.34 -16.77
N LEU A 340 10.68 -6.62 -15.62
CA LEU A 340 9.51 -7.49 -15.53
C LEU A 340 8.31 -6.91 -16.28
N ILE A 341 8.04 -5.61 -16.12
CA ILE A 341 6.97 -4.91 -16.87
C ILE A 341 7.23 -5.04 -18.37
N GLN A 342 8.45 -4.74 -18.81
CA GLN A 342 8.83 -4.82 -20.22
C GLN A 342 8.61 -6.23 -20.79
N LYS A 343 9.03 -7.27 -20.06
CA LYS A 343 8.80 -8.66 -20.46
C LYS A 343 7.32 -8.98 -20.68
N ILE A 344 6.46 -8.58 -19.76
CA ILE A 344 5.01 -8.82 -19.85
C ILE A 344 4.40 -8.00 -20.99
N ALA A 345 4.76 -6.72 -21.10
CA ALA A 345 4.25 -5.84 -22.15
C ALA A 345 4.63 -6.36 -23.56
N ASN A 346 5.78 -7.00 -23.70
CA ASN A 346 6.24 -7.56 -24.98
C ASN A 346 5.45 -8.80 -25.43
N LEU A 347 4.70 -9.47 -24.55
CA LEU A 347 3.81 -10.58 -24.92
C LEU A 347 2.74 -10.17 -25.93
N ARG A 348 2.42 -8.88 -26.04
CA ARG A 348 1.51 -8.38 -27.10
C ARG A 348 1.99 -8.69 -28.53
N HIS A 349 3.29 -8.91 -28.70
CA HIS A 349 3.92 -9.26 -29.99
C HIS A 349 3.98 -10.78 -30.24
N ASP A 350 3.63 -11.61 -29.29
CA ASP A 350 3.53 -13.05 -29.43
C ASP A 350 2.16 -13.40 -29.97
N ALA A 351 2.13 -13.87 -31.22
CA ALA A 351 0.91 -14.22 -31.96
C ALA A 351 0.01 -15.26 -31.24
N LYS A 352 0.58 -16.11 -30.37
CA LYS A 352 -0.16 -17.14 -29.64
C LYS A 352 -1.01 -16.53 -28.50
N VAL A 353 -0.58 -15.43 -27.92
CA VAL A 353 -1.23 -14.81 -26.77
C VAL A 353 -1.76 -13.40 -27.03
N ALA A 354 -1.54 -12.88 -28.23
CA ALA A 354 -2.01 -11.56 -28.64
C ALA A 354 -3.54 -11.45 -28.43
N GLY A 355 -3.96 -10.34 -27.80
CA GLY A 355 -5.37 -10.11 -27.45
C GLY A 355 -5.89 -10.89 -26.25
N ARG A 356 -5.17 -11.89 -25.72
CA ARG A 356 -5.50 -12.68 -24.54
C ARG A 356 -4.70 -12.29 -23.30
N ILE A 357 -3.51 -11.71 -23.47
CA ILE A 357 -2.69 -11.17 -22.40
C ILE A 357 -2.53 -9.68 -22.65
N VAL A 358 -2.97 -8.88 -21.69
CA VAL A 358 -3.02 -7.42 -21.80
C VAL A 358 -2.30 -6.78 -20.61
N PHE A 359 -1.47 -5.76 -20.88
CA PHE A 359 -0.87 -4.91 -19.87
C PHE A 359 -1.50 -3.51 -19.91
N ILE A 360 -2.10 -3.07 -18.78
CA ILE A 360 -2.65 -1.73 -18.62
C ILE A 360 -1.60 -0.82 -18.00
N GLU A 361 -1.24 0.22 -18.72
CA GLU A 361 -0.33 1.27 -18.27
C GLU A 361 -1.01 2.26 -17.33
N ASP A 362 -0.20 3.09 -16.67
CA ASP A 362 -0.65 4.15 -15.77
C ASP A 362 -1.61 3.66 -14.68
N TYR A 363 -1.20 2.57 -14.02
CA TYR A 363 -1.98 1.99 -12.93
C TYR A 363 -2.26 3.02 -11.84
N ASP A 364 -3.53 3.21 -11.55
CA ASP A 364 -4.06 4.11 -10.54
C ASP A 364 -5.23 3.46 -9.77
N ILE A 365 -5.85 4.19 -8.86
CA ILE A 365 -6.98 3.69 -8.07
C ILE A 365 -8.20 3.36 -8.95
N ASN A 366 -8.39 4.07 -10.07
CA ASN A 366 -9.48 3.83 -10.99
C ASN A 366 -9.28 2.52 -11.77
N VAL A 367 -8.05 2.26 -12.26
CA VAL A 367 -7.69 0.96 -12.86
C VAL A 367 -7.88 -0.16 -11.85
N CYS A 368 -7.40 0.04 -10.60
CA CYS A 368 -7.59 -0.92 -9.52
C CYS A 368 -9.05 -1.27 -9.31
N ARG A 369 -9.92 -0.25 -9.23
CA ARG A 369 -11.36 -0.43 -8.99
C ARG A 369 -12.01 -1.29 -10.07
N HIS A 370 -11.78 -1.00 -11.35
CA HIS A 370 -12.34 -1.80 -12.44
C HIS A 370 -11.84 -3.25 -12.40
N LEU A 371 -10.55 -3.45 -12.17
CA LEU A 371 -9.97 -4.79 -12.10
C LEU A 371 -10.60 -5.63 -10.99
N ILE A 372 -10.60 -5.14 -9.75
CA ILE A 372 -11.10 -5.90 -8.61
C ILE A 372 -12.61 -6.16 -8.65
N GLN A 373 -13.35 -5.37 -9.44
CA GLN A 373 -14.78 -5.53 -9.60
C GLN A 373 -15.16 -6.52 -10.70
N GLY A 374 -14.31 -6.70 -11.72
CA GLY A 374 -14.73 -7.45 -12.91
C GLY A 374 -13.87 -8.65 -13.30
N VAL A 375 -12.79 -8.98 -12.59
CA VAL A 375 -12.04 -10.22 -12.86
C VAL A 375 -12.71 -11.43 -12.22
N ASP A 376 -12.62 -12.59 -12.86
CA ASP A 376 -13.11 -13.85 -12.29
C ASP A 376 -12.17 -14.34 -11.20
N VAL A 377 -10.86 -14.24 -11.45
CA VAL A 377 -9.81 -14.68 -10.52
C VAL A 377 -8.77 -13.59 -10.32
N TRP A 378 -8.47 -13.30 -9.08
CA TRP A 378 -7.37 -12.41 -8.70
C TRP A 378 -6.17 -13.22 -8.25
N LEU A 379 -5.05 -13.05 -8.95
CA LEU A 379 -3.82 -13.75 -8.59
C LEU A 379 -3.00 -12.95 -7.60
N ASN A 380 -2.74 -13.54 -6.44
CA ASN A 380 -1.98 -12.96 -5.35
C ASN A 380 -0.90 -13.94 -4.88
N ASN A 381 0.25 -13.95 -5.57
CA ASN A 381 1.29 -14.96 -5.45
C ASN A 381 2.65 -14.43 -4.96
N PRO A 382 2.72 -13.59 -3.90
CA PRO A 382 3.99 -13.10 -3.38
C PRO A 382 4.81 -14.26 -2.76
N ARG A 383 6.12 -14.01 -2.60
CA ARG A 383 6.98 -14.91 -1.82
C ARG A 383 6.68 -14.72 -0.32
N ARG A 384 6.27 -15.77 0.35
CA ARG A 384 6.14 -15.78 1.81
C ARG A 384 7.54 -15.68 2.47
N PRO A 385 7.73 -14.91 3.54
CA PRO A 385 6.76 -14.08 4.27
C PRO A 385 6.76 -12.58 3.85
N LEU A 386 7.17 -12.24 2.63
CA LEU A 386 7.46 -10.87 2.20
C LEU A 386 6.21 -10.01 1.87
N GLU A 387 4.99 -10.53 2.08
CA GLU A 387 3.75 -9.77 1.96
C GLU A 387 3.13 -9.55 3.34
N ALA A 388 2.98 -8.29 3.74
CA ALA A 388 2.51 -7.94 5.07
C ALA A 388 1.04 -8.33 5.32
N SER A 389 0.14 -8.08 4.37
CA SER A 389 -1.28 -8.37 4.53
C SER A 389 -1.99 -8.77 3.22
N GLY A 390 -1.76 -8.06 2.10
CA GLY A 390 -2.37 -8.40 0.82
C GLY A 390 -3.87 -8.10 0.73
N THR A 391 -4.27 -6.84 0.95
CA THR A 391 -5.69 -6.42 0.98
C THR A 391 -6.43 -6.45 -0.36
N SER A 392 -5.74 -6.62 -1.49
CA SER A 392 -6.38 -6.64 -2.82
C SER A 392 -7.35 -7.80 -3.00
N GLY A 393 -7.01 -8.99 -2.47
CA GLY A 393 -7.89 -10.15 -2.50
C GLY A 393 -9.21 -9.92 -1.75
N GLN A 394 -9.17 -9.23 -0.61
CA GLN A 394 -10.38 -8.88 0.15
C GLN A 394 -11.33 -8.00 -0.70
N LYS A 395 -10.78 -7.06 -1.48
CA LYS A 395 -11.55 -6.17 -2.36
C LYS A 395 -12.22 -6.94 -3.50
N VAL A 396 -11.55 -7.95 -4.03
CA VAL A 396 -12.08 -8.79 -5.12
C VAL A 396 -13.22 -9.66 -4.63
N VAL A 397 -13.07 -10.30 -3.47
CA VAL A 397 -14.09 -11.16 -2.88
C VAL A 397 -15.39 -10.40 -2.62
N LEU A 398 -15.30 -9.11 -2.21
CA LEU A 398 -16.50 -8.25 -2.06
C LEU A 398 -17.34 -8.13 -3.33
N ASN A 399 -16.73 -8.35 -4.51
CA ASN A 399 -17.36 -8.21 -5.81
C ASN A 399 -17.59 -9.57 -6.52
N GLY A 400 -17.56 -10.66 -5.77
CA GLY A 400 -17.85 -12.01 -6.29
C GLY A 400 -16.68 -12.67 -7.02
N GLY A 401 -15.51 -12.03 -7.14
CA GLY A 401 -14.33 -12.65 -7.73
C GLY A 401 -13.58 -13.56 -6.76
N LEU A 402 -12.87 -14.54 -7.30
CA LEU A 402 -12.10 -15.51 -6.51
C LEU A 402 -10.68 -14.99 -6.24
N ASN A 403 -10.23 -15.07 -5.00
CA ASN A 403 -8.86 -14.71 -4.64
C ASN A 403 -7.97 -15.95 -4.61
N LEU A 404 -7.17 -16.17 -5.64
CA LEU A 404 -6.12 -17.19 -5.66
C LEU A 404 -4.87 -16.63 -4.98
N SER A 405 -4.72 -16.92 -3.69
CA SER A 405 -3.64 -16.38 -2.85
C SER A 405 -2.66 -17.46 -2.42
N LEU A 406 -1.37 -17.15 -2.53
CA LEU A 406 -0.26 -17.95 -2.01
C LEU A 406 0.42 -17.30 -0.78
N ILE A 407 -0.25 -16.33 -0.13
CA ILE A 407 0.31 -15.64 1.05
C ILE A 407 0.33 -16.57 2.25
N HIS A 408 -0.67 -17.42 2.38
CA HIS A 408 -0.88 -18.28 3.55
C HIS A 408 -0.58 -19.77 3.27
N ILE A 409 0.00 -20.10 2.11
CA ILE A 409 0.41 -21.46 1.75
C ILE A 409 1.89 -21.67 2.02
#